data_c97bc5c78688d9a8adb8c2a26473ece4
#
_entry.id   c97bc5c78688d9a8adb8c2a26473ece4
#
_cell.length_a   1.000
_cell.length_b   1.000
_cell.length_c   1.000
_cell.angle_alpha   90.00
_cell.angle_beta   90.00
_cell.angle_gamma   90.00
#
_symmetry.space_group_name_H-M   'P 1'
#
loop_
_entity.id
_entity.type
_entity.pdbx_description
1 polymer ?
#
loop_
_entity_poly.entity_id
_entity_poly.type
_entity_poly.pdbx_seq_one_letter_code
_entity_poly.pdbx_strand_id
1 'polypeptide(L)'
;MFDLNKIFNFYYGWWKNIDKFIFFLILFLFSLGLFFSLVSTSIIASDKLNTNTYYFFIKHLLFILLGVFILITFSAIEQKKLFQISKYLFLIFFIFLALVPFIGVEVNGSARWIDLPGIPRFQPIEILKPFLIIMISTVFTLNSQKSIYFKYLFSFLLIFPVILFLISQPDIGQTILIVLTWFSLIFISGINLLFFFVFFALTFSILIYLIIYVPKFVYIKNRLLSFIDPNSGNNYQSERASEAISNG
;
A
#
# COMPACT_ATOMS: atom_id res chain seq x y z
N MET A 1 -40.25 6.40 2.84
CA MET A 1 -40.12 7.78 2.38
C MET A 1 -38.70 8.24 2.70
N PHE A 2 -37.85 8.41 1.69
CA PHE A 2 -36.46 8.86 1.90
C PHE A 2 -36.49 10.31 2.43
N ASP A 3 -35.94 10.52 3.61
CA ASP A 3 -35.88 11.85 4.23
C ASP A 3 -34.74 12.65 3.59
N LEU A 4 -35.05 13.37 2.52
CA LEU A 4 -34.11 14.19 1.76
C LEU A 4 -33.35 15.19 2.64
N ASN A 5 -33.99 15.68 3.72
CA ASN A 5 -33.36 16.61 4.65
C ASN A 5 -32.24 15.94 5.45
N LYS A 6 -32.37 14.66 5.83
CA LYS A 6 -31.28 13.91 6.51
C LYS A 6 -30.09 13.70 5.59
N ILE A 7 -30.38 13.36 4.32
CA ILE A 7 -29.32 13.18 3.31
C ILE A 7 -28.58 14.51 3.09
N PHE A 8 -29.33 15.60 2.88
CA PHE A 8 -28.73 16.92 2.69
C PHE A 8 -27.87 17.37 3.88
N ASN A 9 -28.39 17.21 5.12
CA ASN A 9 -27.67 17.55 6.35
C ASN A 9 -26.41 16.71 6.53
N PHE A 10 -26.45 15.43 6.13
CA PHE A 10 -25.28 14.55 6.15
C PHE A 10 -24.19 15.04 5.19
N TYR A 11 -24.53 15.30 3.92
CA TYR A 11 -23.56 15.81 2.94
C TYR A 11 -23.02 17.19 3.29
N TYR A 12 -23.87 18.08 3.80
CA TYR A 12 -23.44 19.39 4.25
C TYR A 12 -22.47 19.32 5.44
N GLY A 13 -22.78 18.50 6.43
CA GLY A 13 -21.90 18.25 7.57
C GLY A 13 -20.57 17.60 7.16
N TRP A 14 -20.61 16.60 6.28
CA TRP A 14 -19.43 15.96 5.71
C TRP A 14 -18.53 16.96 4.98
N TRP A 15 -19.10 17.75 4.06
CA TRP A 15 -18.37 18.76 3.27
C TRP A 15 -17.71 19.84 4.13
N LYS A 16 -18.31 20.18 5.25
CA LYS A 16 -17.74 21.14 6.20
C LYS A 16 -16.51 20.60 6.92
N ASN A 17 -16.47 19.30 7.16
CA ASN A 17 -15.46 18.66 8.01
C ASN A 17 -14.27 18.07 7.24
N ILE A 18 -14.35 17.92 5.90
CA ILE A 18 -13.23 17.45 5.10
C ILE A 18 -12.23 18.56 4.79
N ASP A 19 -10.96 18.17 4.61
CA ASP A 19 -9.95 19.03 4.02
C ASP A 19 -10.17 19.13 2.52
N LYS A 20 -10.67 20.27 2.08
CA LYS A 20 -11.02 20.52 0.67
C LYS A 20 -9.81 20.53 -0.23
N PHE A 21 -8.66 21.03 0.27
CA PHE A 21 -7.43 21.08 -0.52
C PHE A 21 -6.96 19.68 -0.86
N ILE A 22 -6.86 18.78 0.15
CA ILE A 22 -6.48 17.39 -0.05
C ILE A 22 -7.50 16.67 -0.95
N PHE A 23 -8.80 16.92 -0.74
CA PHE A 23 -9.84 16.31 -1.56
C PHE A 23 -9.71 16.68 -3.06
N PHE A 24 -9.56 17.97 -3.36
CA PHE A 24 -9.38 18.42 -4.75
C PHE A 24 -8.05 17.97 -5.34
N LEU A 25 -6.97 17.89 -4.54
CA LEU A 25 -5.70 17.35 -4.99
C LEU A 25 -5.81 15.88 -5.42
N ILE A 26 -6.54 15.06 -4.65
CA ILE A 26 -6.80 13.66 -5.00
C ILE A 26 -7.59 13.56 -6.31
N LEU A 27 -8.66 14.36 -6.45
CA LEU A 27 -9.46 14.37 -7.70
C LEU A 27 -8.62 14.83 -8.91
N PHE A 28 -7.76 15.82 -8.71
CA PHE A 28 -6.82 16.27 -9.75
C PHE A 28 -5.86 15.15 -10.17
N LEU A 29 -5.27 14.43 -9.22
CA LEU A 29 -4.41 13.28 -9.51
C LEU A 29 -5.16 12.15 -10.23
N PHE A 30 -6.40 11.88 -9.86
CA PHE A 30 -7.24 10.91 -10.57
C PHE A 30 -7.53 11.36 -12.01
N SER A 31 -7.79 12.64 -12.23
CA SER A 31 -8.02 13.20 -13.57
C SER A 31 -6.76 13.13 -14.44
N LEU A 32 -5.58 13.44 -13.88
CA LEU A 32 -4.31 13.26 -14.57
C LEU A 32 -4.05 11.80 -14.90
N GLY A 33 -4.28 10.87 -13.96
CA GLY A 33 -4.15 9.43 -14.20
C GLY A 33 -5.05 8.95 -15.32
N LEU A 34 -6.29 9.44 -15.38
CA LEU A 34 -7.23 9.11 -16.45
C LEU A 34 -6.77 9.66 -17.80
N PHE A 35 -6.28 10.90 -17.84
CA PHE A 35 -5.71 11.51 -19.03
C PHE A 35 -4.52 10.70 -19.57
N PHE A 36 -3.55 10.36 -18.72
CA PHE A 36 -2.40 9.56 -19.13
C PHE A 36 -2.80 8.12 -19.52
N SER A 37 -3.81 7.54 -18.91
CA SER A 37 -4.34 6.25 -19.31
C SER A 37 -4.93 6.29 -20.73
N LEU A 38 -5.60 7.39 -21.10
CA LEU A 38 -6.12 7.57 -22.44
C LEU A 38 -5.00 7.71 -23.48
N VAL A 39 -4.03 8.58 -23.20
CA VAL A 39 -2.99 8.96 -24.17
C VAL A 39 -1.94 7.86 -24.36
N SER A 40 -1.43 7.28 -23.29
CA SER A 40 -0.26 6.37 -23.38
C SER A 40 -0.62 4.89 -23.34
N THR A 41 -1.65 4.50 -22.58
CA THR A 41 -1.92 3.08 -22.32
C THR A 41 -2.99 2.53 -23.25
N SER A 42 -4.03 3.30 -23.54
CA SER A 42 -5.20 2.80 -24.26
C SER A 42 -4.89 2.39 -25.68
N ILE A 43 -4.10 3.19 -26.39
CA ILE A 43 -3.77 2.94 -27.82
C ILE A 43 -2.80 1.76 -27.92
N ILE A 44 -1.64 1.84 -27.27
CA ILE A 44 -0.57 0.85 -27.40
C ILE A 44 -0.95 -0.53 -26.85
N ALA A 45 -1.66 -0.55 -25.69
CA ALA A 45 -2.02 -1.81 -25.06
C ALA A 45 -3.19 -2.51 -25.74
N SER A 46 -4.14 -1.75 -26.30
CA SER A 46 -5.28 -2.33 -27.05
C SER A 46 -4.83 -2.98 -28.36
N ASP A 47 -3.87 -2.38 -29.06
CA ASP A 47 -3.30 -2.95 -30.29
C ASP A 47 -2.58 -4.28 -30.00
N LYS A 48 -1.78 -4.33 -28.92
CA LYS A 48 -1.08 -5.56 -28.51
C LYS A 48 -1.99 -6.70 -28.10
N LEU A 49 -3.16 -6.39 -27.52
CA LEU A 49 -4.09 -7.37 -26.97
C LEU A 49 -5.31 -7.61 -27.88
N ASN A 50 -5.38 -7.00 -29.05
CA ASN A 50 -6.51 -7.04 -29.96
C ASN A 50 -7.86 -6.73 -29.28
N THR A 51 -7.84 -5.71 -28.40
CA THR A 51 -9.03 -5.27 -27.65
C THR A 51 -9.49 -3.89 -28.13
N ASN A 52 -10.67 -3.46 -27.70
CA ASN A 52 -11.16 -2.12 -28.01
C ASN A 52 -10.20 -1.05 -27.46
N THR A 53 -9.89 -0.03 -28.25
CA THR A 53 -8.98 1.08 -27.91
C THR A 53 -9.32 1.74 -26.57
N TYR A 54 -10.60 1.79 -26.19
CA TYR A 54 -11.04 2.40 -24.92
C TYR A 54 -11.15 1.42 -23.75
N TYR A 55 -10.82 0.14 -23.91
CA TYR A 55 -10.98 -0.87 -22.87
C TYR A 55 -10.25 -0.50 -21.57
N PHE A 56 -8.96 -0.12 -21.66
CA PHE A 56 -8.17 0.25 -20.49
C PHE A 56 -8.61 1.57 -19.86
N PHE A 57 -9.03 2.54 -20.67
CA PHE A 57 -9.59 3.79 -20.20
C PHE A 57 -10.88 3.59 -19.41
N ILE A 58 -11.83 2.82 -19.94
CA ILE A 58 -13.11 2.52 -19.26
C ILE A 58 -12.84 1.77 -17.95
N LYS A 59 -11.94 0.77 -17.98
CA LYS A 59 -11.55 0.02 -16.78
C LYS A 59 -10.94 0.95 -15.72
N HIS A 60 -10.06 1.86 -16.10
CA HIS A 60 -9.46 2.83 -15.20
C HIS A 60 -10.52 3.80 -14.63
N LEU A 61 -11.43 4.30 -15.47
CA LEU A 61 -12.55 5.13 -15.02
C LEU A 61 -13.41 4.43 -13.97
N LEU A 62 -13.76 3.17 -14.16
CA LEU A 62 -14.52 2.40 -13.18
C LEU A 62 -13.79 2.26 -11.85
N PHE A 63 -12.47 2.02 -11.86
CA PHE A 63 -11.67 1.99 -10.63
C PHE A 63 -11.58 3.35 -9.95
N ILE A 64 -11.50 4.46 -10.69
CA ILE A 64 -11.54 5.81 -10.13
C ILE A 64 -12.90 6.06 -9.45
N LEU A 65 -14.01 5.73 -10.10
CA LEU A 65 -15.35 5.88 -9.51
C LEU A 65 -15.49 5.06 -8.21
N LEU A 66 -15.00 3.81 -8.22
CA LEU A 66 -14.95 3.00 -7.01
C LEU A 66 -14.05 3.63 -5.94
N GLY A 67 -12.88 4.14 -6.32
CA GLY A 67 -11.95 4.81 -5.41
C GLY A 67 -12.55 6.07 -4.78
N VAL A 68 -13.25 6.89 -5.56
CA VAL A 68 -13.98 8.08 -5.05
C VAL A 68 -15.10 7.66 -4.10
N PHE A 69 -15.86 6.61 -4.43
CA PHE A 69 -16.89 6.07 -3.54
C PHE A 69 -16.31 5.61 -2.19
N ILE A 70 -15.22 4.86 -2.21
CA ILE A 70 -14.50 4.42 -1.00
C ILE A 70 -13.99 5.63 -0.22
N LEU A 71 -13.38 6.63 -0.88
CA LEU A 71 -12.87 7.84 -0.26
C LEU A 71 -13.99 8.60 0.47
N ILE A 72 -15.14 8.83 -0.17
CA ILE A 72 -16.28 9.50 0.45
C ILE A 72 -16.80 8.69 1.63
N THR A 73 -16.96 7.39 1.47
CA THR A 73 -17.48 6.50 2.51
C THR A 73 -16.61 6.52 3.76
N PHE A 74 -15.29 6.31 3.60
CA PHE A 74 -14.35 6.29 4.73
C PHE A 74 -14.16 7.68 5.37
N SER A 75 -14.18 8.75 4.58
CA SER A 75 -14.08 10.13 5.11
C SER A 75 -15.31 10.56 5.89
N ALA A 76 -16.46 9.91 5.69
CA ALA A 76 -17.69 10.19 6.40
C ALA A 76 -17.83 9.40 7.72
N ILE A 77 -16.97 8.42 7.97
CA ILE A 77 -16.99 7.60 9.18
C ILE A 77 -16.38 8.37 10.35
N GLU A 78 -17.07 8.40 11.48
CA GLU A 78 -16.53 8.94 12.73
C GLU A 78 -15.27 8.18 13.18
N GLN A 79 -14.28 8.88 13.72
CA GLN A 79 -13.00 8.31 14.14
C GLN A 79 -13.16 7.09 15.08
N LYS A 80 -14.10 7.15 16.05
CA LYS A 80 -14.34 6.03 16.96
C LYS A 80 -14.84 4.77 16.24
N LYS A 81 -15.75 4.94 15.28
CA LYS A 81 -16.27 3.84 14.45
C LYS A 81 -15.18 3.31 13.52
N LEU A 82 -14.36 4.20 12.95
CA LEU A 82 -13.23 3.81 12.11
C LEU A 82 -12.27 2.90 12.87
N PHE A 83 -11.91 3.22 14.13
CA PHE A 83 -11.07 2.37 14.96
C PHE A 83 -11.71 1.00 15.26
N GLN A 84 -13.01 0.93 15.44
CA GLN A 84 -13.71 -0.33 15.63
C GLN A 84 -13.72 -1.20 14.39
N ILE A 85 -14.08 -0.61 13.23
CA ILE A 85 -14.14 -1.30 11.94
C ILE A 85 -12.74 -1.76 11.52
N SER A 86 -11.71 -0.95 11.76
CA SER A 86 -10.32 -1.26 11.38
C SER A 86 -9.80 -2.56 12.00
N LYS A 87 -10.27 -2.94 13.17
CA LYS A 87 -9.90 -4.23 13.81
C LYS A 87 -10.36 -5.41 12.96
N TYR A 88 -11.60 -5.36 12.48
CA TYR A 88 -12.18 -6.44 11.67
C TYR A 88 -11.57 -6.45 10.28
N LEU A 89 -11.39 -5.28 9.66
CA LEU A 89 -10.77 -5.18 8.34
C LEU A 89 -9.29 -5.61 8.38
N PHE A 90 -8.56 -5.22 9.43
CA PHE A 90 -7.21 -5.73 9.64
C PHE A 90 -7.19 -7.26 9.70
N LEU A 91 -8.06 -7.88 10.51
CA LEU A 91 -8.10 -9.33 10.66
C LEU A 91 -8.46 -10.03 9.34
N ILE A 92 -9.45 -9.53 8.62
CA ILE A 92 -9.87 -10.08 7.32
C ILE A 92 -8.70 -10.03 6.32
N PHE A 93 -8.09 -8.87 6.13
CA PHE A 93 -7.00 -8.74 5.15
C PHE A 93 -5.70 -9.37 5.61
N PHE A 94 -5.49 -9.53 6.92
CA PHE A 94 -4.40 -10.32 7.46
C PHE A 94 -4.57 -11.82 7.14
N ILE A 95 -5.79 -12.35 7.24
CA ILE A 95 -6.09 -13.72 6.81
C ILE A 95 -5.85 -13.87 5.30
N PHE A 96 -6.30 -12.91 4.46
CA PHE A 96 -5.98 -12.94 3.04
C PHE A 96 -4.48 -12.90 2.78
N LEU A 97 -3.71 -12.09 3.51
CA LEU A 97 -2.26 -12.04 3.39
C LEU A 97 -1.61 -13.39 3.75
N ALA A 98 -2.09 -14.04 4.81
CA ALA A 98 -1.63 -15.36 5.22
C ALA A 98 -1.99 -16.48 4.22
N LEU A 99 -3.06 -16.30 3.45
CA LEU A 99 -3.48 -17.24 2.41
C LEU A 99 -2.69 -17.08 1.10
N VAL A 100 -2.03 -15.94 0.85
CA VAL A 100 -1.30 -15.71 -0.41
C VAL A 100 -0.29 -16.82 -0.75
N PRO A 101 0.51 -17.38 0.19
CA PRO A 101 1.41 -18.48 -0.14
C PRO A 101 0.74 -19.75 -0.67
N PHE A 102 -0.56 -19.93 -0.40
CA PHE A 102 -1.33 -21.13 -0.77
C PHE A 102 -2.20 -20.93 -2.02
N ILE A 103 -2.82 -19.77 -2.16
CA ILE A 103 -3.78 -19.49 -3.25
C ILE A 103 -3.36 -18.31 -4.13
N GLY A 104 -2.19 -17.72 -3.86
CA GLY A 104 -1.69 -16.58 -4.60
C GLY A 104 -1.30 -16.92 -6.03
N VAL A 105 -1.59 -16.01 -6.95
CA VAL A 105 -1.18 -16.11 -8.35
C VAL A 105 0.25 -15.61 -8.49
N GLU A 106 1.09 -16.42 -9.10
CA GLU A 106 2.48 -16.07 -9.39
C GLU A 106 2.57 -15.10 -10.56
N VAL A 107 3.19 -13.95 -10.32
CA VAL A 107 3.46 -12.93 -11.34
C VAL A 107 4.92 -12.51 -11.23
N ASN A 108 5.65 -12.66 -12.32
CA ASN A 108 7.10 -12.34 -12.39
C ASN A 108 7.94 -13.00 -11.27
N GLY A 109 7.67 -14.28 -11.00
CA GLY A 109 8.45 -15.08 -10.05
C GLY A 109 8.10 -14.86 -8.57
N SER A 110 6.96 -14.22 -8.27
CA SER A 110 6.47 -14.10 -6.89
C SER A 110 4.95 -14.10 -6.78
N ALA A 111 4.43 -14.90 -5.83
CA ALA A 111 3.00 -14.93 -5.51
C ALA A 111 2.67 -13.84 -4.50
N ARG A 112 1.99 -12.78 -4.95
CA ARG A 112 1.61 -11.61 -4.13
C ARG A 112 0.16 -11.21 -4.30
N TRP A 113 -0.50 -11.76 -5.31
CA TRP A 113 -1.83 -11.36 -5.75
C TRP A 113 -2.82 -12.49 -5.52
N ILE A 114 -4.05 -12.13 -5.15
CA ILE A 114 -5.17 -13.06 -5.08
C ILE A 114 -6.12 -12.76 -6.25
N ASP A 115 -6.53 -13.84 -6.92
CA ASP A 115 -7.49 -13.80 -8.02
C ASP A 115 -8.73 -14.59 -7.58
N LEU A 116 -9.85 -13.88 -7.40
CA LEU A 116 -11.11 -14.47 -6.99
C LEU A 116 -12.15 -14.28 -8.10
N PRO A 117 -13.01 -15.27 -8.34
CA PRO A 117 -14.09 -15.15 -9.32
C PRO A 117 -14.97 -13.92 -9.04
N GLY A 118 -15.15 -13.07 -10.05
CA GLY A 118 -16.01 -11.88 -9.95
C GLY A 118 -15.41 -10.67 -9.23
N ILE A 119 -14.20 -10.77 -8.69
CA ILE A 119 -13.47 -9.66 -8.05
C ILE A 119 -12.19 -9.39 -8.84
N PRO A 120 -11.86 -8.11 -9.14
CA PRO A 120 -10.59 -7.80 -9.74
C PRO A 120 -9.43 -8.30 -8.88
N ARG A 121 -8.38 -8.81 -9.53
CA ARG A 121 -7.16 -9.23 -8.86
C ARG A 121 -6.64 -8.13 -7.95
N PHE A 122 -6.35 -8.46 -6.70
CA PHE A 122 -5.88 -7.51 -5.70
C PHE A 122 -4.71 -8.07 -4.87
N GLN A 123 -3.94 -7.16 -4.30
CA GLN A 123 -2.84 -7.49 -3.40
C GLN A 123 -3.29 -7.21 -1.96
N PRO A 124 -3.41 -8.23 -1.09
CA PRO A 124 -3.96 -8.07 0.27
C PRO A 124 -3.22 -7.04 1.12
N ILE A 125 -1.90 -6.94 0.98
CA ILE A 125 -1.10 -6.00 1.75
C ILE A 125 -1.46 -4.54 1.45
N GLU A 126 -1.86 -4.20 0.22
CA GLU A 126 -2.24 -2.83 -0.15
C GLU A 126 -3.47 -2.36 0.64
N ILE A 127 -4.41 -3.27 0.86
CA ILE A 127 -5.63 -2.97 1.61
C ILE A 127 -5.38 -3.08 3.13
N LEU A 128 -4.48 -3.98 3.56
CA LEU A 128 -4.13 -4.16 4.97
C LEU A 128 -3.40 -2.94 5.56
N LYS A 129 -2.51 -2.30 4.82
CA LYS A 129 -1.64 -1.20 5.31
C LYS A 129 -2.39 -0.12 6.08
N PRO A 130 -3.43 0.54 5.57
CA PRO A 130 -4.12 1.58 6.32
C PRO A 130 -4.71 1.08 7.64
N PHE A 131 -5.25 -0.13 7.68
CA PHE A 131 -5.83 -0.70 8.89
C PHE A 131 -4.76 -1.12 9.90
N LEU A 132 -3.61 -1.61 9.44
CA LEU A 132 -2.43 -1.88 10.28
C LEU A 132 -1.95 -0.59 10.97
N ILE A 133 -1.84 0.52 10.23
CA ILE A 133 -1.43 1.82 10.76
C ILE A 133 -2.43 2.30 11.84
N ILE A 134 -3.72 2.20 11.56
CA ILE A 134 -4.77 2.56 12.52
C ILE A 134 -4.69 1.68 13.78
N MET A 135 -4.46 0.38 13.64
CA MET A 135 -4.31 -0.54 14.77
C MET A 135 -3.09 -0.19 15.63
N ILE A 136 -1.94 0.09 15.04
CA ILE A 136 -0.73 0.50 15.75
C ILE A 136 -0.95 1.84 16.46
N SER A 137 -1.56 2.82 15.78
CA SER A 137 -1.90 4.13 16.37
C SER A 137 -2.84 3.98 17.57
N THR A 138 -3.80 3.06 17.50
CA THR A 138 -4.72 2.74 18.60
C THR A 138 -3.95 2.19 19.81
N VAL A 139 -2.94 1.35 19.60
CA VAL A 139 -2.09 0.83 20.69
C VAL A 139 -1.38 1.96 21.42
N PHE A 140 -0.89 2.98 20.68
CA PHE A 140 -0.19 4.10 21.30
C PHE A 140 -1.13 5.07 22.02
N THR A 141 -2.36 5.27 21.51
CA THR A 141 -3.27 6.31 22.01
C THR A 141 -4.23 5.81 23.11
N LEU A 142 -4.86 4.65 22.94
CA LEU A 142 -5.95 4.20 23.83
C LEU A 142 -5.48 3.53 25.13
N ASN A 143 -4.25 3.06 25.20
CA ASN A 143 -3.73 2.34 26.39
C ASN A 143 -2.86 3.26 27.25
N SER A 144 -3.39 4.41 27.70
CA SER A 144 -2.63 5.41 28.45
C SER A 144 -2.05 4.90 29.78
N GLN A 145 -2.68 3.92 30.43
CA GLN A 145 -2.25 3.37 31.73
C GLN A 145 -1.11 2.33 31.62
N LYS A 146 -0.84 1.79 30.41
CA LYS A 146 0.24 0.80 30.23
C LYS A 146 1.57 1.47 29.97
N SER A 147 2.66 0.83 30.44
CA SER A 147 4.01 1.33 30.20
C SER A 147 4.29 1.45 28.70
N ILE A 148 5.08 2.43 28.32
CA ILE A 148 5.44 2.69 26.92
C ILE A 148 6.13 1.48 26.28
N TYR A 149 6.93 0.73 27.02
CA TYR A 149 7.60 -0.50 26.56
C TYR A 149 6.60 -1.59 26.17
N PHE A 150 5.51 -1.72 26.93
CA PHE A 150 4.44 -2.65 26.58
C PHE A 150 3.76 -2.27 25.26
N LYS A 151 3.57 -0.97 25.00
CA LYS A 151 3.02 -0.48 23.73
C LYS A 151 3.95 -0.78 22.54
N TYR A 152 5.27 -0.61 22.74
CA TYR A 152 6.26 -0.97 21.70
C TYR A 152 6.25 -2.47 21.40
N LEU A 153 6.25 -3.31 22.44
CA LEU A 153 6.19 -4.75 22.29
C LEU A 153 4.90 -5.18 21.56
N PHE A 154 3.76 -4.62 21.94
CA PHE A 154 2.48 -4.99 21.34
C PHE A 154 2.37 -4.50 19.87
N SER A 155 2.89 -3.31 19.57
CA SER A 155 2.97 -2.83 18.19
C SER A 155 3.91 -3.68 17.33
N PHE A 156 5.02 -4.16 17.91
CA PHE A 156 5.92 -5.10 17.25
C PHE A 156 5.22 -6.44 16.98
N LEU A 157 4.47 -7.00 17.93
CA LEU A 157 3.71 -8.23 17.74
C LEU A 157 2.64 -8.12 16.65
N LEU A 158 2.10 -6.92 16.40
CA LEU A 158 1.17 -6.69 15.29
C LEU A 158 1.86 -6.68 13.92
N ILE A 159 3.02 -6.03 13.84
CA ILE A 159 3.73 -5.87 12.56
C ILE A 159 4.57 -7.09 12.18
N PHE A 160 5.14 -7.79 13.14
CA PHE A 160 6.07 -8.88 12.93
C PHE A 160 5.51 -10.00 12.02
N PRO A 161 4.29 -10.55 12.24
CA PRO A 161 3.74 -11.56 11.35
C PRO A 161 3.48 -11.03 9.93
N VAL A 162 3.12 -9.75 9.79
CA VAL A 162 2.97 -9.12 8.47
C VAL A 162 4.31 -9.09 7.73
N ILE A 163 5.39 -8.70 8.42
CA ILE A 163 6.75 -8.70 7.87
C ILE A 163 7.17 -10.12 7.45
N LEU A 164 6.90 -11.14 8.27
CA LEU A 164 7.22 -12.53 7.94
C LEU A 164 6.53 -12.98 6.65
N PHE A 165 5.24 -12.68 6.47
CA PHE A 165 4.53 -13.02 5.24
C PHE A 165 5.09 -12.26 4.03
N LEU A 166 5.44 -10.98 4.16
CA LEU A 166 6.02 -10.19 3.08
C LEU A 166 7.40 -10.71 2.65
N ILE A 167 8.25 -11.09 3.61
CA ILE A 167 9.55 -11.70 3.34
C ILE A 167 9.36 -13.06 2.66
N SER A 168 8.35 -13.84 3.07
CA SER A 168 8.04 -15.12 2.43
C SER A 168 7.58 -14.97 0.98
N GLN A 169 6.94 -13.85 0.63
CA GLN A 169 6.45 -13.49 -0.71
C GLN A 169 7.49 -12.74 -1.58
N PRO A 170 8.76 -12.74 -1.26
CA PRO A 170 9.88 -11.83 -1.57
C PRO A 170 9.45 -10.39 -1.93
N ASP A 171 8.66 -9.76 -1.05
CA ASP A 171 8.19 -8.39 -1.23
C ASP A 171 8.92 -7.39 -0.31
N ILE A 172 10.22 -7.18 -0.59
CA ILE A 172 11.07 -6.31 0.22
C ILE A 172 10.63 -4.84 0.13
N GLY A 173 10.09 -4.40 -1.01
CA GLY A 173 9.60 -3.03 -1.15
C GLY A 173 8.49 -2.71 -0.14
N GLN A 174 7.50 -3.58 -0.03
CA GLN A 174 6.43 -3.44 0.97
C GLN A 174 6.94 -3.64 2.39
N THR A 175 7.89 -4.55 2.59
CA THR A 175 8.54 -4.77 3.89
C THR A 175 9.21 -3.49 4.39
N ILE A 176 10.04 -2.85 3.58
CA ILE A 176 10.71 -1.59 3.92
C ILE A 176 9.69 -0.49 4.21
N LEU A 177 8.66 -0.35 3.37
CA LEU A 177 7.62 0.66 3.55
C LEU A 177 6.91 0.51 4.90
N ILE A 178 6.50 -0.71 5.26
CA ILE A 178 5.80 -0.99 6.52
C ILE A 178 6.74 -0.77 7.72
N VAL A 179 7.98 -1.21 7.63
CA VAL A 179 8.98 -1.03 8.69
C VAL A 179 9.25 0.47 8.91
N LEU A 180 9.45 1.25 7.84
CA LEU A 180 9.65 2.70 7.94
C LEU A 180 8.44 3.40 8.55
N THR A 181 7.23 3.02 8.13
CA THR A 181 5.99 3.58 8.70
C THR A 181 5.88 3.27 10.19
N TRP A 182 6.19 2.04 10.60
CA TRP A 182 6.20 1.66 12.00
C TRP A 182 7.23 2.43 12.83
N PHE A 183 8.46 2.60 12.32
CA PHE A 183 9.46 3.43 12.96
C PHE A 183 9.01 4.88 13.09
N SER A 184 8.34 5.43 12.08
CA SER A 184 7.79 6.79 12.16
C SER A 184 6.75 6.92 13.27
N LEU A 185 5.86 5.94 13.44
CA LEU A 185 4.87 5.92 14.53
C LEU A 185 5.53 5.80 15.90
N ILE A 186 6.56 4.96 16.04
CA ILE A 186 7.34 4.83 17.28
C ILE A 186 8.05 6.15 17.61
N PHE A 187 8.66 6.80 16.61
CA PHE A 187 9.34 8.08 16.79
C PHE A 187 8.38 9.15 17.31
N ILE A 188 7.21 9.29 16.69
CA ILE A 188 6.17 10.24 17.11
C ILE A 188 5.63 9.92 18.52
N SER A 189 5.65 8.64 18.94
CA SER A 189 5.19 8.23 20.28
C SER A 189 6.14 8.64 21.43
N GLY A 190 7.32 9.22 21.13
CA GLY A 190 8.27 9.74 22.13
C GLY A 190 9.25 8.72 22.67
N ILE A 191 9.70 7.77 21.83
CA ILE A 191 10.77 6.82 22.22
C ILE A 191 12.08 7.57 22.54
N ASN A 192 12.88 7.01 23.45
CA ASN A 192 14.25 7.51 23.67
C ASN A 192 15.06 7.36 22.38
N LEU A 193 15.70 8.45 21.95
CA LEU A 193 16.40 8.52 20.66
C LEU A 193 17.53 7.49 20.54
N LEU A 194 18.25 7.20 21.62
CA LEU A 194 19.29 6.17 21.59
C LEU A 194 18.72 4.80 21.23
N PHE A 195 17.66 4.38 21.94
CA PHE A 195 16.98 3.11 21.65
C PHE A 195 16.40 3.09 20.23
N PHE A 196 15.84 4.20 19.78
CA PHE A 196 15.33 4.34 18.42
C PHE A 196 16.41 4.07 17.38
N PHE A 197 17.55 4.75 17.45
CA PHE A 197 18.63 4.61 16.46
C PHE A 197 19.28 3.23 16.52
N VAL A 198 19.50 2.66 17.71
CA VAL A 198 20.05 1.31 17.85
C VAL A 198 19.10 0.28 17.21
N PHE A 199 17.81 0.37 17.50
CA PHE A 199 16.83 -0.57 16.98
C PHE A 199 16.61 -0.39 15.47
N PHE A 200 16.62 0.84 14.99
CA PHE A 200 16.56 1.16 13.57
C PHE A 200 17.78 0.57 12.83
N ALA A 201 18.98 0.81 13.33
CA ALA A 201 20.22 0.28 12.75
C ALA A 201 20.24 -1.26 12.70
N LEU A 202 19.83 -1.91 13.79
CA LEU A 202 19.71 -3.38 13.84
C LEU A 202 18.72 -3.91 12.79
N THR A 203 17.53 -3.32 12.70
CA THR A 203 16.50 -3.75 11.74
C THR A 203 16.98 -3.58 10.30
N PHE A 204 17.59 -2.46 9.96
CA PHE A 204 18.14 -2.23 8.62
C PHE A 204 19.34 -3.11 8.33
N SER A 205 20.21 -3.40 9.31
CA SER A 205 21.31 -4.36 9.14
C SER A 205 20.78 -5.76 8.80
N ILE A 206 19.69 -6.21 9.44
CA ILE A 206 19.05 -7.48 9.14
C ILE A 206 18.48 -7.46 7.71
N LEU A 207 17.79 -6.39 7.29
CA LEU A 207 17.26 -6.29 5.93
C LEU A 207 18.36 -6.30 4.88
N ILE A 208 19.47 -5.59 5.10
CA ILE A 208 20.64 -5.59 4.23
C ILE A 208 21.25 -7.00 4.16
N TYR A 209 21.41 -7.66 5.30
CA TYR A 209 21.89 -9.03 5.36
C TYR A 209 21.03 -9.99 4.52
N LEU A 210 19.71 -9.90 4.65
CA LEU A 210 18.77 -10.70 3.86
C LEU A 210 18.94 -10.46 2.35
N ILE A 211 19.08 -9.21 1.92
CA ILE A 211 19.24 -8.86 0.50
C ILE A 211 20.56 -9.39 -0.08
N ILE A 212 21.63 -9.37 0.72
CA ILE A 212 22.96 -9.75 0.22
C ILE A 212 23.15 -11.28 0.22
N TYR A 213 22.73 -11.96 1.28
CA TYR A 213 23.11 -13.36 1.53
C TYR A 213 22.01 -14.38 1.25
N VAL A 214 20.73 -13.98 1.22
CA VAL A 214 19.65 -14.92 0.97
C VAL A 214 19.35 -15.01 -0.53
N PRO A 215 19.47 -16.21 -1.17
CA PRO A 215 19.31 -16.38 -2.62
C PRO A 215 17.96 -15.90 -3.16
N LYS A 216 16.92 -15.99 -2.36
CA LYS A 216 15.57 -15.54 -2.70
C LYS A 216 15.49 -14.04 -3.06
N PHE A 217 16.45 -13.22 -2.60
CA PHE A 217 16.50 -11.78 -2.82
C PHE A 217 17.57 -11.33 -3.82
N VAL A 218 18.22 -12.26 -4.52
CA VAL A 218 19.25 -11.96 -5.54
C VAL A 218 18.72 -10.96 -6.60
N TYR A 219 17.45 -11.02 -6.95
CA TYR A 219 16.85 -10.08 -7.90
C TYR A 219 16.93 -8.62 -7.43
N ILE A 220 16.86 -8.36 -6.11
CA ILE A 220 17.01 -7.00 -5.54
C ILE A 220 18.47 -6.58 -5.59
N LYS A 221 19.37 -7.47 -5.19
CA LYS A 221 20.81 -7.25 -5.32
C LYS A 221 21.18 -6.89 -6.75
N ASN A 222 20.70 -7.65 -7.73
CA ASN A 222 20.96 -7.39 -9.14
C ASN A 222 20.40 -6.03 -9.60
N ARG A 223 19.20 -5.63 -9.15
CA ARG A 223 18.65 -4.31 -9.42
C ARG A 223 19.48 -3.17 -8.83
N LEU A 224 19.99 -3.34 -7.60
CA LEU A 224 20.85 -2.34 -6.98
C LEU A 224 22.21 -2.24 -7.70
N LEU A 225 22.79 -3.38 -8.09
CA LEU A 225 24.04 -3.41 -8.86
C LEU A 225 23.88 -2.78 -10.25
N SER A 226 22.78 -3.09 -10.95
CA SER A 226 22.53 -2.50 -12.27
C SER A 226 22.27 -0.99 -12.22
N PHE A 227 21.81 -0.46 -11.09
CA PHE A 227 21.68 0.97 -10.89
C PHE A 227 23.05 1.67 -10.68
N ILE A 228 24.00 0.99 -10.03
CA ILE A 228 25.35 1.52 -9.79
C ILE A 228 26.25 1.33 -11.02
N ASP A 229 26.18 0.16 -11.65
CA ASP A 229 26.92 -0.17 -12.87
C ASP A 229 25.96 -0.64 -13.97
N PRO A 230 25.64 0.26 -14.93
CA PRO A 230 24.74 -0.06 -16.04
C PRO A 230 25.17 -1.24 -16.91
N ASN A 231 26.44 -1.64 -16.89
CA ASN A 231 26.95 -2.78 -17.65
C ASN A 231 26.82 -4.12 -16.89
N SER A 232 26.51 -4.08 -15.59
CA SER A 232 26.38 -5.26 -14.72
C SER A 232 24.93 -5.50 -14.34
N GLY A 233 24.16 -6.25 -15.13
CA GLY A 233 22.84 -6.70 -14.71
C GLY A 233 21.71 -6.57 -15.74
N ASN A 234 20.48 -6.89 -15.33
CA ASN A 234 19.31 -6.81 -16.18
C ASN A 234 18.70 -5.40 -16.15
N ASN A 235 19.15 -4.53 -17.04
CA ASN A 235 18.75 -3.12 -17.15
C ASN A 235 17.46 -2.89 -17.94
N TYR A 236 16.68 -3.95 -18.21
CA TYR A 236 15.49 -3.89 -19.06
C TYR A 236 14.56 -2.69 -18.75
N GLN A 237 14.33 -2.36 -17.48
CA GLN A 237 13.43 -1.26 -17.11
C GLN A 237 14.04 0.12 -17.40
N SER A 238 15.34 0.31 -17.11
CA SER A 238 16.04 1.58 -17.39
C SER A 238 16.31 1.77 -18.87
N GLU A 239 16.62 0.70 -19.60
CA GLU A 239 16.78 0.73 -21.06
C GLU A 239 15.47 1.10 -21.75
N ARG A 240 14.34 0.47 -21.37
CA ARG A 240 13.01 0.80 -21.90
C ARG A 240 12.57 2.21 -21.56
N ALA A 241 12.89 2.69 -20.35
CA ALA A 241 12.62 4.09 -19.99
C ALA A 241 13.46 5.06 -20.82
N SER A 242 14.74 4.76 -21.03
CA SER A 242 15.64 5.57 -21.89
C SER A 242 15.21 5.56 -23.36
N GLU A 243 14.85 4.40 -23.90
CA GLU A 243 14.28 4.28 -25.24
C GLU A 243 12.98 5.10 -25.38
N ALA A 244 12.08 5.03 -24.38
CA ALA A 244 10.84 5.79 -24.41
C ALA A 244 11.09 7.31 -24.38
N ILE A 245 12.11 7.77 -23.65
CA ILE A 245 12.49 9.20 -23.60
C ILE A 245 13.18 9.63 -24.88
N SER A 246 14.04 8.77 -25.47
CA SER A 246 14.80 9.12 -26.68
C SER A 246 13.96 9.09 -27.95
N ASN A 247 12.93 8.25 -28.00
CA ASN A 247 12.06 8.08 -29.15
C ASN A 247 10.79 8.97 -29.13
N GLY A 248 10.54 9.73 -28.06
CA GLY A 248 9.42 10.64 -27.86
C GLY A 248 8.22 9.96 -27.28
#